data_13da30300c3a532530b24c89fff2688f
#
_entry.id   13da30300c3a532530b24c89fff2688f
#
_cell.length_a   1.000
_cell.length_b   1.000
_cell.length_c   1.000
_cell.angle_alpha   90.00
_cell.angle_beta   90.00
_cell.angle_gamma   90.00
#
_symmetry.space_group_name_H-M   'P 1'
#
loop_
_entity.id
_entity.type
_entity.pdbx_description
1 polymer ?
#
loop_
_entity_poly.entity_id
_entity_poly.type
_entity_poly.pdbx_seq_one_letter_code
_entity_poly.pdbx_strand_id
1 'polypeptide(L)'
;MKRFLQSRKTMNLEELFNQNNIIELSFFNFRNAITAAYFANRDLEIRRVNKNFKKFFPILGNVSNAYFPDVLEQLGLPSRQIDEFVTGLNENGSILIPQIEIEIEGETRVYSLLSAQTHDVSFSYLNGVQGQFVDRTIEMQLRKEKEDLLEQRMRDQGVIEEKSKQLEMLANRLAKYLSPQIYESIFSNTHSDLGTHQRKNLTVFFSDIARFTDLSDTLEPEKLARIINNYLSEMTTIAIECGGTIDKFIGDAVMVFFGDPNSDGETEDAMKCVEMAVRMRQRVNELSKYWNRLGAPEGLNVRMGIATGYCTVGNFGSDQRLDYTALGSPVNLAARLQSIAPNNEILVSEPTMRLVDGDVEFLPFDEITPKGFSRPIKVYQVQDFHSEAHRNRRQRLSHQGQNIEVNVLNSSDIRAVILELRQLQEEYESKLEDGPSAEKFLVER
;
A
#
# COMPACT_ATOMS: atom_id res chain seq x y z
N MET A 1 -20.17 -50.60 32.83
CA MET A 1 -18.84 -50.30 32.26
C MET A 1 -17.73 -51.19 32.84
N LYS A 2 -18.04 -52.38 33.38
CA LYS A 2 -17.08 -53.31 33.96
C LYS A 2 -17.13 -54.74 33.40
N ARG A 3 -17.70 -54.95 32.19
CA ARG A 3 -17.83 -56.27 31.55
C ARG A 3 -17.23 -56.38 30.15
N PHE A 4 -16.40 -55.37 29.71
CA PHE A 4 -15.78 -55.38 28.39
C PHE A 4 -14.25 -55.52 28.41
N LEU A 5 -13.65 -55.85 29.55
CA LEU A 5 -12.20 -55.98 29.72
C LEU A 5 -11.75 -57.42 30.05
N GLN A 6 -12.46 -58.41 29.56
CA GLN A 6 -11.95 -59.77 29.63
C GLN A 6 -11.72 -60.37 28.25
N SER A 7 -10.47 -60.72 27.98
CA SER A 7 -9.81 -61.42 26.88
C SER A 7 -9.34 -60.53 25.71
N ARG A 8 -8.43 -59.57 25.95
CA ARG A 8 -7.37 -59.34 24.98
C ARG A 8 -6.31 -60.44 25.18
N LYS A 9 -6.46 -61.60 24.56
CA LYS A 9 -5.32 -62.46 24.24
C LYS A 9 -4.41 -61.63 23.34
N THR A 10 -3.28 -61.16 23.89
CA THR A 10 -2.17 -60.62 23.09
C THR A 10 -1.66 -61.80 22.26
N MET A 11 -2.07 -61.83 21.00
CA MET A 11 -1.59 -62.80 20.02
C MET A 11 -0.08 -62.53 19.84
N ASN A 12 0.77 -63.53 20.07
CA ASN A 12 2.20 -63.40 19.89
C ASN A 12 2.50 -63.16 18.42
N LEU A 13 3.48 -62.31 18.10
CA LEU A 13 3.87 -61.99 16.71
C LEU A 13 4.12 -63.26 15.89
N GLU A 14 4.68 -64.34 16.49
CA GLU A 14 4.89 -65.62 15.88
C GLU A 14 3.60 -66.36 15.49
N GLU A 15 2.52 -66.20 16.30
CA GLU A 15 1.20 -66.77 15.97
C GLU A 15 0.52 -66.00 14.81
N LEU A 16 0.79 -64.70 14.67
CA LEU A 16 0.29 -63.88 13.56
C LEU A 16 0.87 -64.30 12.22
N PHE A 17 2.11 -64.78 12.18
CA PHE A 17 2.82 -65.23 10.99
C PHE A 17 2.72 -66.74 10.69
N ASN A 18 1.85 -67.46 11.42
CA ASN A 18 1.51 -68.83 11.05
C ASN A 18 0.73 -68.85 9.72
N GLN A 19 1.05 -69.77 8.80
CA GLN A 19 0.46 -69.83 7.47
C GLN A 19 -1.09 -69.73 7.42
N ASN A 20 -1.76 -70.41 8.33
CA ASN A 20 -3.23 -70.36 8.42
C ASN A 20 -3.75 -68.96 8.82
N ASN A 21 -3.08 -68.31 9.73
CA ASN A 21 -3.48 -66.95 10.18
C ASN A 21 -3.18 -65.90 9.12
N ILE A 22 -2.12 -66.03 8.33
CA ILE A 22 -1.79 -65.14 7.20
C ILE A 22 -2.88 -65.25 6.13
N ILE A 23 -3.32 -66.45 5.81
CA ILE A 23 -4.38 -66.72 4.83
C ILE A 23 -5.69 -66.09 5.33
N GLU A 24 -6.07 -66.31 6.58
CA GLU A 24 -7.29 -65.72 7.15
C GLU A 24 -7.21 -64.17 7.19
N LEU A 25 -6.07 -63.61 7.54
CA LEU A 25 -5.88 -62.16 7.60
C LEU A 25 -5.89 -61.57 6.18
N SER A 26 -5.27 -62.20 5.21
CA SER A 26 -5.26 -61.78 3.82
C SER A 26 -6.69 -61.82 3.22
N PHE A 27 -7.41 -62.88 3.52
CA PHE A 27 -8.81 -63.02 3.08
C PHE A 27 -9.72 -62.00 3.79
N PHE A 28 -9.50 -61.72 5.08
CA PHE A 28 -10.21 -60.69 5.85
C PHE A 28 -9.94 -59.32 5.24
N ASN A 29 -8.70 -58.97 4.95
CA ASN A 29 -8.31 -57.71 4.35
C ASN A 29 -8.93 -57.53 2.95
N PHE A 30 -8.90 -58.54 2.11
CA PHE A 30 -9.57 -58.49 0.80
C PHE A 30 -11.07 -58.29 0.95
N ARG A 31 -11.72 -59.05 1.82
CA ARG A 31 -13.16 -58.99 2.03
C ARG A 31 -13.65 -57.64 2.60
N ASN A 32 -12.82 -57.01 3.45
CA ASN A 32 -13.20 -55.78 4.17
C ASN A 32 -12.49 -54.55 3.65
N ALA A 33 -11.72 -54.62 2.53
CA ALA A 33 -11.11 -53.49 1.88
C ALA A 33 -12.20 -52.44 1.55
N ILE A 34 -11.87 -51.15 1.80
CA ILE A 34 -12.78 -50.03 1.47
C ILE A 34 -12.89 -49.82 -0.05
N THR A 35 -11.92 -50.28 -0.80
CA THR A 35 -11.86 -50.26 -2.27
C THR A 35 -12.67 -51.43 -2.86
N ALA A 36 -13.09 -51.31 -4.12
CA ALA A 36 -13.67 -52.42 -4.84
C ALA A 36 -12.52 -53.31 -5.38
N ALA A 37 -12.35 -54.49 -4.79
CA ALA A 37 -11.25 -55.38 -5.13
C ALA A 37 -11.72 -56.65 -5.86
N TYR A 38 -10.91 -57.09 -6.79
CA TYR A 38 -11.10 -58.35 -7.53
C TYR A 38 -9.83 -59.17 -7.54
N PHE A 39 -10.03 -60.50 -7.76
CA PHE A 39 -9.00 -61.46 -8.08
C PHE A 39 -9.40 -62.26 -9.33
N ALA A 40 -8.59 -62.27 -10.33
CA ALA A 40 -8.76 -63.04 -11.59
C ALA A 40 -7.62 -64.07 -11.74
N ASN A 41 -7.89 -65.16 -12.48
CA ASN A 41 -6.84 -66.11 -12.85
C ASN A 41 -5.92 -65.50 -13.92
N ARG A 42 -4.94 -66.30 -14.44
CA ARG A 42 -4.00 -65.85 -15.47
C ARG A 42 -4.65 -65.50 -16.81
N ASP A 43 -5.81 -66.10 -17.08
CA ASP A 43 -6.62 -65.83 -18.28
C ASP A 43 -7.57 -64.63 -18.08
N LEU A 44 -7.35 -63.84 -17.00
CA LEU A 44 -8.17 -62.68 -16.62
C LEU A 44 -9.64 -63.02 -16.32
N GLU A 45 -10.01 -64.27 -16.02
CA GLU A 45 -11.32 -64.62 -15.55
C GLU A 45 -11.47 -64.35 -14.07
N ILE A 46 -12.47 -63.56 -13.66
CA ILE A 46 -12.73 -63.18 -12.27
C ILE A 46 -13.07 -64.41 -11.44
N ARG A 47 -12.29 -64.68 -10.43
CA ARG A 47 -12.54 -65.75 -9.46
C ARG A 47 -13.20 -65.25 -8.19
N ARG A 48 -12.89 -64.06 -7.78
CA ARG A 48 -13.48 -63.46 -6.57
C ARG A 48 -13.53 -61.95 -6.65
N VAL A 49 -14.57 -61.37 -6.03
CA VAL A 49 -14.71 -59.95 -5.77
C VAL A 49 -15.08 -59.73 -4.31
N ASN A 50 -14.70 -58.57 -3.75
CA ASN A 50 -15.08 -58.24 -2.39
C ASN A 50 -16.49 -57.60 -2.31
N LYS A 51 -16.96 -57.28 -1.09
CA LYS A 51 -18.29 -56.69 -0.88
C LYS A 51 -18.46 -55.33 -1.57
N ASN A 52 -17.40 -54.53 -1.60
CA ASN A 52 -17.44 -53.20 -2.14
C ASN A 52 -17.45 -53.19 -3.67
N PHE A 53 -16.91 -54.21 -4.33
CA PHE A 53 -17.02 -54.33 -5.77
C PHE A 53 -18.50 -54.30 -6.26
N LYS A 54 -19.36 -55.02 -5.55
CA LYS A 54 -20.80 -55.00 -5.85
C LYS A 54 -21.48 -53.70 -5.48
N LYS A 55 -20.97 -52.98 -4.47
CA LYS A 55 -21.51 -51.65 -4.08
C LYS A 55 -21.08 -50.57 -5.03
N PHE A 56 -19.84 -50.61 -5.53
CA PHE A 56 -19.32 -49.62 -6.46
C PHE A 56 -19.96 -49.78 -7.84
N PHE A 57 -20.23 -51.05 -8.27
CA PHE A 57 -20.71 -51.38 -9.58
C PHE A 57 -22.00 -52.21 -9.51
N PRO A 58 -23.11 -51.62 -9.05
CA PRO A 58 -24.41 -52.37 -8.94
C PRO A 58 -24.96 -52.81 -10.31
N ILE A 59 -24.54 -52.13 -11.40
CA ILE A 59 -24.93 -52.45 -12.77
C ILE A 59 -24.36 -53.79 -13.26
N LEU A 60 -23.24 -54.21 -12.64
CA LEU A 60 -22.62 -55.51 -12.96
C LEU A 60 -23.31 -56.60 -12.11
N GLY A 61 -24.01 -57.46 -12.71
CA GLY A 61 -24.65 -58.61 -12.04
C GLY A 61 -23.67 -59.57 -11.36
N ASN A 62 -23.77 -60.86 -11.66
CA ASN A 62 -22.81 -61.84 -11.18
C ASN A 62 -21.59 -61.90 -12.14
N VAL A 63 -20.46 -61.41 -11.71
CA VAL A 63 -19.18 -61.36 -12.47
C VAL A 63 -18.31 -62.58 -12.24
N SER A 64 -18.79 -63.61 -11.54
CA SER A 64 -17.96 -64.83 -11.35
C SER A 64 -17.71 -65.53 -12.65
N ASN A 65 -16.46 -65.84 -12.95
CA ASN A 65 -15.95 -66.42 -14.22
C ASN A 65 -16.11 -65.49 -15.44
N ALA A 66 -16.49 -64.23 -15.26
CA ALA A 66 -16.50 -63.25 -16.36
C ALA A 66 -15.06 -62.88 -16.72
N TYR A 67 -14.81 -62.64 -18.02
CA TYR A 67 -13.55 -62.13 -18.51
C TYR A 67 -13.42 -60.63 -18.10
N PHE A 68 -12.35 -60.26 -17.39
CA PHE A 68 -12.28 -58.96 -16.77
C PHE A 68 -12.27 -57.79 -17.79
N PRO A 69 -11.63 -57.90 -18.96
CA PRO A 69 -11.75 -56.89 -20.01
C PRO A 69 -13.18 -56.65 -20.46
N ASP A 70 -14.03 -57.67 -20.56
CA ASP A 70 -15.47 -57.50 -20.90
C ASP A 70 -16.21 -56.75 -19.78
N VAL A 71 -15.80 -56.97 -18.54
CA VAL A 71 -16.36 -56.22 -17.39
C VAL A 71 -15.94 -54.75 -17.43
N LEU A 72 -14.72 -54.45 -17.88
CA LEU A 72 -14.26 -53.07 -18.08
C LEU A 72 -15.08 -52.40 -19.22
N GLU A 73 -15.36 -53.10 -20.31
CA GLU A 73 -16.19 -52.62 -21.39
C GLU A 73 -17.62 -52.34 -20.92
N GLN A 74 -18.23 -53.23 -20.12
CA GLN A 74 -19.53 -53.01 -19.51
C GLN A 74 -19.58 -51.81 -18.55
N LEU A 75 -18.47 -51.43 -17.93
CA LEU A 75 -18.28 -50.25 -17.12
C LEU A 75 -18.05 -48.98 -17.98
N GLY A 76 -18.03 -49.11 -19.30
CA GLY A 76 -17.90 -47.98 -20.22
C GLY A 76 -16.47 -47.58 -20.57
N LEU A 77 -15.45 -48.42 -20.28
CA LEU A 77 -14.11 -48.10 -20.68
C LEU A 77 -13.93 -48.23 -22.21
N PRO A 78 -13.27 -47.27 -22.86
CA PRO A 78 -12.96 -47.38 -24.28
C PRO A 78 -12.04 -48.54 -24.56
N SER A 79 -12.25 -49.22 -25.72
CA SER A 79 -11.45 -50.38 -26.15
C SER A 79 -9.93 -50.12 -26.08
N ARG A 80 -9.49 -48.92 -26.42
CA ARG A 80 -8.08 -48.49 -26.29
C ARG A 80 -7.54 -48.62 -24.88
N GLN A 81 -8.29 -48.20 -23.87
CA GLN A 81 -7.85 -48.30 -22.46
C GLN A 81 -7.86 -49.75 -21.97
N ILE A 82 -8.75 -50.57 -22.52
CA ILE A 82 -8.80 -51.99 -22.23
C ILE A 82 -7.58 -52.69 -22.83
N ASP A 83 -7.21 -52.36 -24.06
CA ASP A 83 -5.98 -52.88 -24.71
C ASP A 83 -4.71 -52.45 -23.95
N GLU A 84 -4.65 -51.16 -23.51
CA GLU A 84 -3.57 -50.65 -22.68
C GLU A 84 -3.49 -51.40 -21.34
N PHE A 85 -4.65 -51.74 -20.75
CA PHE A 85 -4.71 -52.52 -19.51
C PHE A 85 -4.13 -53.92 -19.71
N VAL A 86 -4.53 -54.66 -20.75
CA VAL A 86 -4.07 -56.01 -21.02
C VAL A 86 -2.56 -56.02 -21.36
N THR A 87 -2.14 -55.09 -22.21
CA THR A 87 -0.73 -54.96 -22.60
C THR A 87 0.14 -54.59 -21.40
N GLY A 88 -0.26 -53.59 -20.60
CA GLY A 88 0.50 -53.16 -19.41
C GLY A 88 0.65 -54.28 -18.37
N LEU A 89 -0.38 -55.06 -18.14
CA LEU A 89 -0.29 -56.23 -17.27
C LEU A 89 0.66 -57.28 -17.77
N ASN A 90 0.67 -57.56 -19.08
CA ASN A 90 1.53 -58.60 -19.69
C ASN A 90 2.99 -58.15 -19.72
N GLU A 91 3.28 -56.89 -20.06
CA GLU A 91 4.62 -56.39 -20.22
C GLU A 91 5.29 -56.00 -18.89
N ASN A 92 4.53 -55.31 -18.01
CA ASN A 92 5.10 -54.72 -16.81
C ASN A 92 4.69 -55.48 -15.52
N GLY A 93 3.81 -56.46 -15.60
CA GLY A 93 3.28 -57.15 -14.44
C GLY A 93 2.33 -56.32 -13.57
N SER A 94 2.18 -55.05 -13.86
CA SER A 94 1.21 -54.17 -13.13
C SER A 94 0.82 -53.00 -14.02
N ILE A 95 -0.35 -52.46 -13.76
CA ILE A 95 -0.89 -51.29 -14.45
C ILE A 95 -1.72 -50.41 -13.48
N LEU A 96 -1.58 -49.11 -13.70
CA LEU A 96 -2.45 -48.09 -13.07
C LEU A 96 -3.20 -47.32 -14.16
N ILE A 97 -4.52 -47.38 -14.14
CA ILE A 97 -5.36 -46.47 -14.90
C ILE A 97 -5.80 -45.35 -13.93
N PRO A 98 -5.28 -44.16 -14.07
CA PRO A 98 -5.44 -43.12 -13.03
C PRO A 98 -6.85 -42.56 -12.96
N GLN A 99 -7.61 -42.60 -14.07
CA GLN A 99 -8.96 -42.02 -14.15
C GLN A 99 -9.84 -42.87 -15.07
N ILE A 100 -10.94 -43.32 -14.51
CA ILE A 100 -12.02 -44.04 -15.18
C ILE A 100 -13.31 -43.36 -14.77
N GLU A 101 -14.06 -42.83 -15.72
CA GLU A 101 -15.35 -42.23 -15.47
C GLU A 101 -16.44 -43.26 -15.75
N ILE A 102 -17.29 -43.51 -14.76
CA ILE A 102 -18.37 -44.49 -14.85
C ILE A 102 -19.68 -43.80 -14.47
N GLU A 103 -20.69 -43.92 -15.30
CA GLU A 103 -22.00 -43.40 -15.00
C GLU A 103 -22.80 -44.46 -14.21
N ILE A 104 -23.18 -44.09 -12.96
CA ILE A 104 -23.90 -44.95 -12.04
C ILE A 104 -25.15 -44.21 -11.57
N GLU A 105 -26.33 -44.71 -11.90
CA GLU A 105 -27.61 -44.12 -11.48
C GLU A 105 -27.78 -42.64 -11.86
N GLY A 106 -27.17 -42.19 -12.97
CA GLY A 106 -27.21 -40.82 -13.45
C GLY A 106 -26.16 -39.89 -12.80
N GLU A 107 -25.27 -40.43 -11.98
CA GLU A 107 -24.12 -39.72 -11.43
C GLU A 107 -22.83 -40.21 -12.06
N THR A 108 -21.97 -39.30 -12.52
CA THR A 108 -20.62 -39.63 -12.98
C THR A 108 -19.72 -39.79 -11.79
N ARG A 109 -19.19 -41.00 -11.59
CA ARG A 109 -18.19 -41.31 -10.57
C ARG A 109 -16.85 -41.55 -11.19
N VAL A 110 -15.81 -41.14 -10.50
CA VAL A 110 -14.41 -41.25 -10.98
C VAL A 110 -13.65 -42.26 -10.13
N TYR A 111 -13.10 -43.24 -10.80
CA TYR A 111 -12.29 -44.30 -10.15
C TYR A 111 -10.87 -44.31 -10.70
N SER A 112 -9.91 -44.78 -9.89
CA SER A 112 -8.64 -45.25 -10.40
C SER A 112 -8.57 -46.76 -10.25
N LEU A 113 -8.05 -47.48 -11.25
CA LEU A 113 -7.84 -48.91 -11.25
C LEU A 113 -6.36 -49.22 -11.15
N LEU A 114 -5.96 -49.91 -10.08
CA LEU A 114 -4.62 -50.50 -9.94
C LEU A 114 -4.74 -52.01 -10.02
N SER A 115 -3.96 -52.64 -10.89
CA SER A 115 -3.94 -54.09 -11.03
C SER A 115 -2.50 -54.60 -11.13
N ALA A 116 -2.23 -55.72 -10.51
CA ALA A 116 -0.91 -56.35 -10.52
C ALA A 116 -1.01 -57.87 -10.63
N GLN A 117 -0.07 -58.49 -11.35
CA GLN A 117 0.08 -59.94 -11.38
C GLN A 117 0.59 -60.44 -10.03
N THR A 118 0.00 -61.50 -9.55
CA THR A 118 0.44 -62.20 -8.35
C THR A 118 1.05 -63.53 -8.76
N HIS A 119 2.24 -63.79 -8.23
CA HIS A 119 2.94 -65.05 -8.46
C HIS A 119 3.48 -65.61 -7.13
N ASP A 120 3.00 -66.78 -6.75
CA ASP A 120 3.45 -67.45 -5.53
C ASP A 120 3.77 -68.92 -5.84
N VAL A 121 4.96 -69.33 -5.42
CA VAL A 121 5.46 -70.71 -5.68
C VAL A 121 4.76 -71.72 -4.75
N SER A 122 4.41 -71.29 -3.55
CA SER A 122 3.81 -72.13 -2.51
C SER A 122 2.30 -72.29 -2.68
N PHE A 123 1.64 -71.27 -3.29
CA PHE A 123 0.22 -71.23 -3.45
C PHE A 123 -0.16 -70.96 -4.91
N SER A 124 0.04 -71.96 -5.78
CA SER A 124 -0.18 -71.85 -7.23
C SER A 124 -1.61 -71.39 -7.59
N TYR A 125 -2.61 -71.65 -6.71
CA TYR A 125 -4.00 -71.19 -6.91
C TYR A 125 -4.19 -69.69 -6.68
N LEU A 126 -3.20 -68.96 -6.12
CA LEU A 126 -3.20 -67.51 -6.00
C LEU A 126 -2.46 -66.82 -7.20
N ASN A 127 -1.97 -67.60 -8.14
CA ASN A 127 -1.34 -67.06 -9.34
C ASN A 127 -2.42 -66.51 -10.28
N GLY A 128 -2.36 -65.21 -10.51
CA GLY A 128 -3.36 -64.50 -11.30
C GLY A 128 -3.15 -63.01 -11.28
N VAL A 129 -4.23 -62.27 -11.32
CA VAL A 129 -4.23 -60.81 -11.29
C VAL A 129 -5.10 -60.32 -10.12
N GLN A 130 -4.51 -59.50 -9.28
CA GLN A 130 -5.23 -58.81 -8.24
C GLN A 130 -5.38 -57.33 -8.61
N GLY A 131 -6.57 -56.77 -8.46
CA GLY A 131 -6.77 -55.35 -8.69
C GLY A 131 -7.78 -54.74 -7.78
N GLN A 132 -7.77 -53.40 -7.74
CA GLN A 132 -8.68 -52.63 -6.93
C GLN A 132 -9.04 -51.30 -7.62
N PHE A 133 -10.30 -50.95 -7.51
CA PHE A 133 -10.80 -49.64 -7.87
C PHE A 133 -10.88 -48.76 -6.62
N VAL A 134 -10.33 -47.58 -6.71
CA VAL A 134 -10.39 -46.56 -5.67
C VAL A 134 -11.30 -45.43 -6.14
N ASP A 135 -12.32 -45.13 -5.37
CA ASP A 135 -13.23 -44.01 -5.66
C ASP A 135 -12.52 -42.69 -5.41
N ARG A 136 -12.41 -41.90 -6.46
CA ARG A 136 -11.79 -40.56 -6.44
C ARG A 136 -12.76 -39.43 -6.74
N THR A 137 -14.05 -39.72 -6.76
CA THR A 137 -15.09 -38.76 -7.15
C THR A 137 -15.02 -37.49 -6.33
N ILE A 138 -14.95 -37.60 -5.01
CA ILE A 138 -14.88 -36.45 -4.10
C ILE A 138 -13.55 -35.70 -4.28
N GLU A 139 -12.44 -36.42 -4.44
CA GLU A 139 -11.12 -35.79 -4.64
C GLU A 139 -11.10 -34.95 -5.93
N MET A 140 -11.65 -35.48 -7.01
CA MET A 140 -11.71 -34.79 -8.31
C MET A 140 -12.67 -33.61 -8.29
N GLN A 141 -13.80 -33.70 -7.61
CA GLN A 141 -14.75 -32.60 -7.41
C GLN A 141 -14.10 -31.48 -6.62
N LEU A 142 -13.47 -31.80 -5.48
CA LEU A 142 -12.78 -30.79 -4.66
C LEU A 142 -11.61 -30.13 -5.39
N ARG A 143 -10.90 -30.91 -6.23
CA ARG A 143 -9.82 -30.35 -7.03
C ARG A 143 -10.34 -29.35 -8.05
N LYS A 144 -11.41 -29.68 -8.76
CA LYS A 144 -12.04 -28.81 -9.73
C LYS A 144 -12.58 -27.53 -9.07
N GLU A 145 -13.28 -27.67 -7.95
CA GLU A 145 -13.80 -26.53 -7.18
C GLU A 145 -12.67 -25.60 -6.71
N LYS A 146 -11.54 -26.20 -6.27
CA LYS A 146 -10.35 -25.42 -5.90
C LYS A 146 -9.75 -24.68 -7.09
N GLU A 147 -9.67 -25.31 -8.26
CA GLU A 147 -9.15 -24.68 -9.48
C GLU A 147 -10.06 -23.51 -9.90
N ASP A 148 -11.36 -23.71 -9.93
CA ASP A 148 -12.35 -22.66 -10.25
C ASP A 148 -12.26 -21.47 -9.26
N LEU A 149 -12.12 -21.76 -7.96
CA LEU A 149 -11.98 -20.74 -6.91
C LEU A 149 -10.65 -19.95 -7.05
N LEU A 150 -9.57 -20.62 -7.43
CA LEU A 150 -8.28 -19.96 -7.68
C LEU A 150 -8.34 -19.02 -8.88
N GLU A 151 -9.02 -19.47 -9.98
CA GLU A 151 -9.22 -18.60 -11.14
C GLU A 151 -10.08 -17.39 -10.82
N GLN A 152 -11.14 -17.57 -10.03
CA GLN A 152 -11.98 -16.46 -9.59
C GLN A 152 -11.16 -15.47 -8.76
N ARG A 153 -10.38 -15.98 -7.81
CA ARG A 153 -9.54 -15.13 -6.95
C ARG A 153 -8.50 -14.33 -7.73
N MET A 154 -7.89 -14.93 -8.76
CA MET A 154 -6.96 -14.22 -9.65
C MET A 154 -7.65 -13.09 -10.43
N ARG A 155 -8.87 -13.34 -10.94
CA ARG A 155 -9.67 -12.30 -11.63
C ARG A 155 -10.03 -11.16 -10.69
N ASP A 156 -10.50 -11.46 -9.49
CA ASP A 156 -10.88 -10.46 -8.48
C ASP A 156 -9.67 -9.62 -8.04
N GLN A 157 -8.51 -10.26 -7.86
CA GLN A 157 -7.27 -9.58 -7.52
C GLN A 157 -6.83 -8.61 -8.63
N GLY A 158 -6.95 -8.99 -9.90
CA GLY A 158 -6.67 -8.12 -11.03
C GLY A 158 -7.58 -6.89 -11.07
N VAL A 159 -8.87 -7.05 -10.80
CA VAL A 159 -9.84 -5.93 -10.72
C VAL A 159 -9.51 -4.99 -9.55
N ILE A 160 -9.16 -5.53 -8.39
CA ILE A 160 -8.78 -4.74 -7.21
C ILE A 160 -7.52 -3.92 -7.51
N GLU A 161 -6.51 -4.53 -8.12
CA GLU A 161 -5.26 -3.85 -8.45
C GLU A 161 -5.47 -2.72 -9.47
N GLU A 162 -6.30 -2.94 -10.49
CA GLU A 162 -6.65 -1.91 -11.46
C GLU A 162 -7.39 -0.74 -10.82
N LYS A 163 -8.38 -1.03 -9.97
CA LYS A 163 -9.11 0.02 -9.23
C LYS A 163 -8.22 0.78 -8.26
N SER A 164 -7.29 0.09 -7.58
CA SER A 164 -6.31 0.73 -6.69
C SER A 164 -5.44 1.73 -7.46
N LYS A 165 -4.92 1.35 -8.63
CA LYS A 165 -4.14 2.25 -9.49
C LYS A 165 -4.98 3.45 -9.98
N GLN A 166 -6.24 3.23 -10.32
CA GLN A 166 -7.14 4.33 -10.73
C GLN A 166 -7.40 5.31 -9.59
N LEU A 167 -7.62 4.80 -8.37
CA LEU A 167 -7.81 5.63 -7.17
C LEU A 167 -6.54 6.42 -6.84
N GLU A 168 -5.37 5.81 -6.91
CA GLU A 168 -4.08 6.49 -6.71
C GLU A 168 -3.84 7.60 -7.74
N MET A 169 -4.10 7.33 -9.02
CA MET A 169 -4.01 8.37 -10.06
C MET A 169 -4.99 9.52 -9.81
N LEU A 170 -6.20 9.23 -9.36
CA LEU A 170 -7.20 10.25 -9.05
C LEU A 170 -6.78 11.07 -7.82
N ALA A 171 -6.32 10.42 -6.76
CA ALA A 171 -5.80 11.06 -5.56
C ALA A 171 -4.63 11.99 -5.88
N ASN A 172 -3.66 11.53 -6.71
CA ASN A 172 -2.52 12.34 -7.15
C ASN A 172 -2.93 13.53 -8.04
N ARG A 173 -4.03 13.42 -8.78
CA ARG A 173 -4.59 14.57 -9.52
C ARG A 173 -5.24 15.56 -8.56
N LEU A 174 -6.02 15.10 -7.62
CA LEU A 174 -6.67 15.95 -6.62
C LEU A 174 -5.65 16.68 -5.72
N ALA A 175 -4.53 16.02 -5.38
CA ALA A 175 -3.44 16.62 -4.62
C ALA A 175 -2.89 17.91 -5.25
N LYS A 176 -2.99 18.08 -6.58
CA LYS A 176 -2.55 19.30 -7.26
C LYS A 176 -3.47 20.52 -7.05
N TYR A 177 -4.69 20.28 -6.58
CA TYR A 177 -5.70 21.33 -6.34
C TYR A 177 -5.84 21.67 -4.86
N LEU A 178 -5.15 20.93 -3.98
CA LEU A 178 -5.14 21.12 -2.53
C LEU A 178 -3.73 21.48 -2.09
N SER A 179 -3.62 22.26 -1.00
CA SER A 179 -2.29 22.38 -0.36
C SER A 179 -1.84 21.03 0.19
N PRO A 180 -0.54 20.72 0.19
CA PRO A 180 -0.03 19.44 0.71
C PRO A 180 -0.49 19.14 2.13
N GLN A 181 -0.55 20.16 2.99
CA GLN A 181 -0.98 20.03 4.39
C GLN A 181 -2.47 19.64 4.48
N ILE A 182 -3.32 20.18 3.60
CA ILE A 182 -4.74 19.83 3.55
C ILE A 182 -4.92 18.41 2.97
N TYR A 183 -4.17 18.07 1.94
CA TYR A 183 -4.16 16.73 1.38
C TYR A 183 -3.79 15.69 2.45
N GLU A 184 -2.69 15.90 3.17
CA GLU A 184 -2.28 15.02 4.27
C GLU A 184 -3.35 14.92 5.36
N SER A 185 -3.95 16.04 5.75
CA SER A 185 -5.01 16.07 6.77
C SER A 185 -6.24 15.25 6.37
N ILE A 186 -6.63 15.28 5.10
CA ILE A 186 -7.75 14.50 4.57
C ILE A 186 -7.43 13.00 4.52
N PHE A 187 -6.23 12.62 4.08
CA PHE A 187 -5.87 11.23 3.80
C PHE A 187 -5.21 10.49 4.98
N SER A 188 -4.63 11.22 5.96
CA SER A 188 -3.97 10.61 7.13
C SER A 188 -4.92 10.20 8.25
N ASN A 189 -6.23 10.46 8.14
CA ASN A 189 -7.23 10.23 9.22
C ASN A 189 -6.87 10.87 10.59
N THR A 190 -5.89 11.78 10.62
CA THR A 190 -5.38 12.36 11.88
C THR A 190 -6.25 13.51 12.39
N HIS A 191 -7.08 14.07 11.55
CA HIS A 191 -8.03 15.14 11.93
C HIS A 191 -9.43 14.80 11.42
N SER A 192 -10.20 14.11 12.26
CA SER A 192 -11.62 13.77 12.02
C SER A 192 -12.57 14.99 11.98
N ASP A 193 -12.08 16.20 12.19
CA ASP A 193 -12.87 17.41 12.38
C ASP A 193 -12.64 18.51 11.31
N LEU A 194 -12.31 18.16 10.07
CA LEU A 194 -12.27 19.15 8.96
C LEU A 194 -13.63 19.85 8.70
N GLY A 195 -14.68 19.47 9.42
CA GLY A 195 -16.02 20.08 9.33
C GLY A 195 -16.29 21.24 10.28
N THR A 196 -15.42 21.50 11.26
CA THR A 196 -15.63 22.53 12.28
C THR A 196 -14.72 23.73 12.07
N HIS A 197 -15.31 24.93 12.11
CA HIS A 197 -14.55 26.17 12.09
C HIS A 197 -13.83 26.35 13.44
N GLN A 198 -12.53 26.64 13.39
CA GLN A 198 -11.71 26.84 14.58
C GLN A 198 -11.18 28.27 14.62
N ARG A 199 -11.17 28.86 15.82
CA ARG A 199 -10.53 30.14 16.05
C ARG A 199 -9.09 29.94 16.45
N LYS A 200 -8.15 30.36 15.58
CA LYS A 200 -6.70 30.21 15.79
C LYS A 200 -6.00 31.56 15.62
N ASN A 201 -4.87 31.74 16.30
CA ASN A 201 -3.97 32.84 16.04
C ASN A 201 -3.07 32.46 14.88
N LEU A 202 -3.23 33.12 13.73
CA LEU A 202 -2.53 32.81 12.49
C LEU A 202 -1.65 33.98 12.07
N THR A 203 -0.53 33.66 11.42
CA THR A 203 0.24 34.66 10.68
C THR A 203 -0.09 34.52 9.19
N VAL A 204 -0.69 35.58 8.64
CA VAL A 204 -1.21 35.59 7.27
C VAL A 204 -0.31 36.44 6.40
N PHE A 205 0.03 35.92 5.22
CA PHE A 205 0.86 36.53 4.20
C PHE A 205 0.06 36.76 2.93
N PHE A 206 0.28 37.90 2.30
CA PHE A 206 -0.14 38.20 0.94
C PHE A 206 1.03 38.72 0.12
N SER A 207 1.14 38.27 -1.12
CA SER A 207 1.99 38.88 -2.14
C SER A 207 1.21 39.15 -3.41
N ASP A 208 1.68 40.11 -4.21
CA ASP A 208 1.08 40.51 -5.48
C ASP A 208 2.17 41.09 -6.38
N ILE A 209 2.03 40.94 -7.69
CA ILE A 209 2.96 41.52 -8.67
C ILE A 209 2.58 42.97 -8.91
N ALA A 210 3.52 43.89 -8.66
CA ALA A 210 3.28 45.30 -8.91
C ALA A 210 3.04 45.56 -10.40
N ARG A 211 1.97 46.33 -10.71
CA ARG A 211 1.59 46.67 -12.08
C ARG A 211 1.32 45.46 -13.00
N PHE A 212 0.78 44.39 -12.42
CA PHE A 212 0.46 43.17 -13.18
C PHE A 212 -0.52 43.44 -14.33
N THR A 213 -1.49 44.31 -14.16
CA THR A 213 -2.44 44.71 -15.20
C THR A 213 -1.70 45.29 -16.43
N ASP A 214 -0.74 46.19 -16.24
CA ASP A 214 0.05 46.78 -17.30
C ASP A 214 0.88 45.69 -18.03
N LEU A 215 1.42 44.72 -17.27
CA LEU A 215 2.17 43.60 -17.83
C LEU A 215 1.26 42.71 -18.67
N SER A 216 0.04 42.44 -18.19
CA SER A 216 -0.93 41.58 -18.88
C SER A 216 -1.44 42.20 -20.18
N ASP A 217 -1.53 43.53 -20.26
CA ASP A 217 -1.97 44.24 -21.44
C ASP A 217 -0.88 44.33 -22.52
N THR A 218 0.40 44.19 -22.13
CA THR A 218 1.54 44.35 -23.03
C THR A 218 2.12 43.05 -23.55
N LEU A 219 1.95 41.92 -22.82
CA LEU A 219 2.51 40.65 -23.20
C LEU A 219 1.53 39.76 -23.96
N GLU A 220 2.06 38.94 -24.86
CA GLU A 220 1.32 37.84 -25.47
C GLU A 220 0.85 36.87 -24.41
N PRO A 221 -0.40 36.34 -24.49
CA PRO A 221 -0.99 35.47 -23.47
C PRO A 221 -0.12 34.26 -23.09
N GLU A 222 0.56 33.66 -24.08
CA GLU A 222 1.41 32.49 -23.86
C GLU A 222 2.69 32.84 -23.07
N LYS A 223 3.26 34.01 -23.33
CA LYS A 223 4.43 34.52 -22.58
C LYS A 223 4.03 34.86 -21.13
N LEU A 224 2.91 35.59 -21.00
CA LEU A 224 2.34 35.92 -19.70
C LEU A 224 2.08 34.65 -18.85
N ALA A 225 1.43 33.63 -19.44
CA ALA A 225 1.15 32.38 -18.79
C ALA A 225 2.43 31.66 -18.30
N ARG A 226 3.50 31.68 -19.11
CA ARG A 226 4.81 31.11 -18.71
C ARG A 226 5.43 31.85 -17.53
N ILE A 227 5.39 33.18 -17.55
CA ILE A 227 5.93 34.04 -16.49
C ILE A 227 5.16 33.76 -15.17
N ILE A 228 3.83 33.82 -15.23
CA ILE A 228 2.99 33.63 -14.06
C ILE A 228 3.12 32.22 -13.49
N ASN A 229 3.07 31.18 -14.33
CA ASN A 229 3.23 29.81 -13.86
C ASN A 229 4.61 29.57 -13.22
N ASN A 230 5.67 30.17 -13.76
CA ASN A 230 6.99 30.09 -13.15
C ASN A 230 7.03 30.85 -11.82
N TYR A 231 6.50 32.08 -11.76
CA TYR A 231 6.41 32.87 -10.53
C TYR A 231 5.64 32.09 -9.44
N LEU A 232 4.41 31.65 -9.74
CA LEU A 232 3.59 30.91 -8.77
C LEU A 232 4.26 29.61 -8.32
N SER A 233 4.94 28.91 -9.23
CA SER A 233 5.68 27.68 -8.91
C SER A 233 6.82 27.92 -7.91
N GLU A 234 7.62 28.98 -8.16
CA GLU A 234 8.72 29.33 -7.27
C GLU A 234 8.21 29.80 -5.89
N MET A 235 7.18 30.63 -5.85
CA MET A 235 6.57 31.08 -4.60
C MET A 235 5.95 29.92 -3.81
N THR A 236 5.26 29.01 -4.50
CA THR A 236 4.71 27.79 -3.94
C THR A 236 5.77 26.92 -3.29
N THR A 237 6.88 26.68 -3.99
CA THR A 237 8.00 25.87 -3.49
C THR A 237 8.54 26.46 -2.19
N ILE A 238 8.81 27.76 -2.15
CA ILE A 238 9.33 28.43 -0.97
C ILE A 238 8.31 28.38 0.19
N ALA A 239 7.01 28.58 -0.10
CA ALA A 239 5.97 28.53 0.92
C ALA A 239 5.89 27.14 1.58
N ILE A 240 5.90 26.09 0.77
CA ILE A 240 5.87 24.70 1.26
C ILE A 240 7.14 24.37 2.07
N GLU A 241 8.32 24.72 1.57
CA GLU A 241 9.59 24.50 2.27
C GLU A 241 9.64 25.17 3.64
N CYS A 242 9.01 26.35 3.78
CA CYS A 242 8.91 27.04 5.05
C CYS A 242 7.75 26.53 5.95
N GLY A 243 6.96 25.55 5.48
CA GLY A 243 5.82 25.01 6.24
C GLY A 243 4.57 25.87 6.19
N GLY A 244 4.46 26.79 5.23
CA GLY A 244 3.28 27.64 5.02
C GLY A 244 2.14 26.87 4.34
N THR A 245 0.92 27.12 4.76
CA THR A 245 -0.30 26.61 4.13
C THR A 245 -0.75 27.58 3.05
N ILE A 246 -0.68 27.15 1.79
CA ILE A 246 -1.17 27.95 0.67
C ILE A 246 -2.69 27.89 0.67
N ASP A 247 -3.32 29.04 0.87
CA ASP A 247 -4.77 29.17 0.80
C ASP A 247 -5.27 29.15 -0.64
N LYS A 248 -4.89 30.17 -1.40
CA LYS A 248 -5.31 30.33 -2.79
C LYS A 248 -4.45 31.30 -3.56
N PHE A 249 -4.58 31.24 -4.86
CA PHE A 249 -4.11 32.27 -5.78
C PHE A 249 -5.31 33.16 -6.19
N ILE A 250 -5.10 34.47 -6.17
CA ILE A 250 -6.10 35.47 -6.58
C ILE A 250 -5.49 36.27 -7.73
N GLY A 251 -5.66 35.76 -8.96
CA GLY A 251 -4.91 36.27 -10.10
C GLY A 251 -3.42 35.98 -9.95
N ASP A 252 -2.61 37.04 -9.82
CA ASP A 252 -1.17 37.00 -9.56
C ASP A 252 -0.83 37.04 -8.05
N ALA A 253 -1.82 37.30 -7.21
CA ALA A 253 -1.63 37.33 -5.75
C ALA A 253 -1.58 35.93 -5.15
N VAL A 254 -0.71 35.74 -4.16
CA VAL A 254 -0.56 34.50 -3.37
C VAL A 254 -0.94 34.77 -1.93
N MET A 255 -1.87 33.99 -1.41
CA MET A 255 -2.24 33.98 0.00
C MET A 255 -1.69 32.74 0.69
N VAL A 256 -0.95 32.94 1.77
CA VAL A 256 -0.38 31.86 2.61
C VAL A 256 -0.66 32.19 4.08
N PHE A 257 -0.87 31.17 4.89
CA PHE A 257 -0.94 31.36 6.33
C PHE A 257 -0.12 30.30 7.08
N PHE A 258 0.27 30.62 8.31
CA PHE A 258 0.97 29.76 9.25
C PHE A 258 0.17 29.62 10.53
N GLY A 259 0.29 28.46 11.21
CA GLY A 259 -0.44 28.18 12.45
C GLY A 259 -1.62 27.22 12.27
N ASP A 260 -1.86 26.74 11.05
CA ASP A 260 -2.86 25.73 10.74
C ASP A 260 -2.54 25.03 9.41
N PRO A 261 -2.79 23.72 9.22
CA PRO A 261 -3.23 22.74 10.23
C PRO A 261 -2.15 22.41 11.27
N ASN A 262 -0.89 22.65 10.93
CA ASN A 262 0.26 22.45 11.82
C ASN A 262 0.71 23.80 12.39
N SER A 263 1.15 23.82 13.65
CA SER A 263 1.71 24.99 14.32
C SER A 263 2.85 24.58 15.21
N ASP A 264 3.94 25.34 15.15
CA ASP A 264 5.08 25.20 16.06
C ASP A 264 5.04 26.30 17.15
N GLY A 265 3.94 27.01 17.25
CA GLY A 265 3.68 28.12 18.16
C GLY A 265 3.73 29.49 17.47
N GLU A 266 3.03 30.47 18.03
CA GLU A 266 2.78 31.78 17.42
C GLU A 266 4.05 32.50 16.97
N THR A 267 5.11 32.45 17.79
CA THR A 267 6.42 33.06 17.49
C THR A 267 7.12 32.37 16.34
N GLU A 268 7.13 31.02 16.34
CA GLU A 268 7.79 30.25 15.29
C GLU A 268 7.05 30.35 13.95
N ASP A 269 5.72 30.31 13.99
CA ASP A 269 4.87 30.50 12.83
C ASP A 269 5.06 31.88 12.19
N ALA A 270 5.15 32.95 13.01
CA ALA A 270 5.43 34.30 12.55
C ALA A 270 6.85 34.40 11.95
N MET A 271 7.83 33.77 12.57
CA MET A 271 9.21 33.76 12.10
C MET A 271 9.33 33.05 10.75
N LYS A 272 8.76 31.87 10.60
CA LYS A 272 8.72 31.13 9.33
C LYS A 272 8.06 31.92 8.21
N CYS A 273 6.98 32.64 8.55
CA CYS A 273 6.29 33.50 7.59
C CYS A 273 7.19 34.65 7.08
N VAL A 274 7.92 35.33 8.00
CA VAL A 274 8.85 36.39 7.62
C VAL A 274 10.04 35.83 6.84
N GLU A 275 10.58 34.68 7.24
CA GLU A 275 11.65 34.00 6.50
C GLU A 275 11.22 33.64 5.07
N MET A 276 10.01 33.06 4.93
CA MET A 276 9.41 32.78 3.64
C MET A 276 9.36 34.03 2.75
N ALA A 277 8.87 35.15 3.30
CA ALA A 277 8.75 36.41 2.56
C ALA A 277 10.10 36.96 2.11
N VAL A 278 11.13 36.90 2.97
CA VAL A 278 12.50 37.31 2.62
C VAL A 278 13.09 36.41 1.54
N ARG A 279 12.92 35.09 1.65
CA ARG A 279 13.35 34.14 0.60
C ARG A 279 12.62 34.38 -0.73
N MET A 280 11.33 34.64 -0.69
CA MET A 280 10.56 35.00 -1.90
C MET A 280 11.08 36.27 -2.55
N ARG A 281 11.35 37.34 -1.76
CA ARG A 281 11.96 38.58 -2.24
C ARG A 281 13.31 38.33 -2.93
N GLN A 282 14.17 37.55 -2.33
CA GLN A 282 15.47 37.18 -2.89
C GLN A 282 15.30 36.41 -4.19
N ARG A 283 14.40 35.44 -4.23
CA ARG A 283 14.14 34.61 -5.41
C ARG A 283 13.58 35.41 -6.58
N VAL A 284 12.70 36.36 -6.33
CA VAL A 284 12.19 37.30 -7.35
C VAL A 284 13.34 38.09 -7.98
N ASN A 285 14.27 38.60 -7.17
CA ASN A 285 15.44 39.34 -7.66
C ASN A 285 16.36 38.43 -8.52
N GLU A 286 16.59 37.17 -8.11
CA GLU A 286 17.39 36.21 -8.87
C GLU A 286 16.78 35.91 -10.23
N LEU A 287 15.46 35.76 -10.31
CA LEU A 287 14.71 35.39 -11.50
C LEU A 287 14.45 36.60 -12.44
N SER A 288 14.70 37.81 -12.01
CA SER A 288 14.47 39.02 -12.78
C SER A 288 15.07 38.97 -14.19
N LYS A 289 16.31 38.49 -14.34
CA LYS A 289 16.97 38.31 -15.64
C LYS A 289 16.32 37.24 -16.52
N TYR A 290 15.74 36.24 -15.92
CA TYR A 290 15.02 35.19 -16.63
C TYR A 290 13.71 35.72 -17.19
N TRP A 291 12.91 36.43 -16.41
CA TRP A 291 11.65 37.04 -16.86
C TRP A 291 11.85 38.15 -17.87
N ASN A 292 12.95 38.91 -17.74
CA ASN A 292 13.32 39.90 -18.76
C ASN A 292 13.46 39.26 -20.16
N ARG A 293 14.12 38.10 -20.26
CA ARG A 293 14.25 37.36 -21.53
C ARG A 293 12.90 36.84 -22.06
N LEU A 294 11.91 36.64 -21.19
CA LEU A 294 10.57 36.22 -21.59
C LEU A 294 9.66 37.38 -22.02
N GLY A 295 10.10 38.61 -21.83
CA GLY A 295 9.38 39.80 -22.27
C GLY A 295 8.87 40.72 -21.16
N ALA A 296 9.33 40.54 -19.91
CA ALA A 296 9.13 41.48 -18.81
C ALA A 296 10.40 42.33 -18.62
N PRO A 297 10.53 43.50 -19.24
CA PRO A 297 11.80 44.21 -19.36
C PRO A 297 12.43 44.65 -18.03
N GLU A 298 11.59 44.91 -17.00
CA GLU A 298 12.03 45.30 -15.65
C GLU A 298 12.04 44.10 -14.68
N GLY A 299 11.80 42.86 -15.19
CA GLY A 299 11.56 41.71 -14.35
C GLY A 299 10.17 41.82 -13.70
N LEU A 300 9.98 41.06 -12.60
CA LEU A 300 8.79 41.22 -11.76
C LEU A 300 9.18 41.93 -10.48
N ASN A 301 8.32 42.88 -10.07
CA ASN A 301 8.40 43.47 -8.74
C ASN A 301 7.22 43.00 -7.93
N VAL A 302 7.44 42.57 -6.70
CA VAL A 302 6.40 42.06 -5.81
C VAL A 302 6.19 42.97 -4.60
N ARG A 303 4.98 42.99 -4.11
CA ARG A 303 4.62 43.69 -2.86
C ARG A 303 4.13 42.64 -1.87
N MET A 304 4.58 42.73 -0.64
CA MET A 304 4.29 41.72 0.37
C MET A 304 3.74 42.32 1.66
N GLY A 305 2.77 41.67 2.25
CA GLY A 305 2.16 42.11 3.52
C GLY A 305 1.93 40.93 4.47
N ILE A 306 2.27 41.12 5.76
CA ILE A 306 2.12 40.09 6.78
C ILE A 306 1.38 40.67 7.98
N ALA A 307 0.39 39.91 8.49
CA ALA A 307 -0.33 40.28 9.69
C ALA A 307 -0.65 39.06 10.54
N THR A 308 -0.43 39.20 11.87
CA THR A 308 -0.72 38.11 12.83
C THR A 308 -1.92 38.49 13.70
N GLY A 309 -2.79 37.53 13.97
CA GLY A 309 -3.92 37.66 14.87
C GLY A 309 -4.94 36.55 14.72
N TYR A 310 -6.02 36.67 15.50
CA TYR A 310 -7.05 35.64 15.52
C TYR A 310 -7.90 35.63 14.23
N CYS A 311 -7.90 34.49 13.60
CA CYS A 311 -8.71 34.15 12.42
C CYS A 311 -9.64 32.98 12.74
N THR A 312 -10.70 32.83 11.97
CA THR A 312 -11.48 31.59 11.91
C THR A 312 -11.02 30.81 10.70
N VAL A 313 -10.49 29.61 10.91
CA VAL A 313 -10.00 28.74 9.85
C VAL A 313 -10.89 27.49 9.76
N GLY A 314 -11.08 26.98 8.56
CA GLY A 314 -11.91 25.81 8.28
C GLY A 314 -12.48 25.82 6.87
N ASN A 315 -13.43 24.92 6.62
CA ASN A 315 -14.11 24.84 5.32
C ASN A 315 -15.25 25.87 5.25
N PHE A 316 -15.15 26.77 4.30
CA PHE A 316 -16.16 27.78 4.02
C PHE A 316 -16.70 27.61 2.60
N GLY A 317 -18.00 27.77 2.42
CA GLY A 317 -18.62 27.68 1.10
C GLY A 317 -20.05 27.12 1.15
N SER A 318 -20.39 26.38 0.11
CA SER A 318 -21.68 25.71 -0.03
C SER A 318 -21.49 24.19 -0.09
N ASP A 319 -22.60 23.45 -0.05
CA ASP A 319 -22.60 21.98 -0.20
C ASP A 319 -21.97 21.49 -1.52
N GLN A 320 -21.87 22.38 -2.52
CA GLN A 320 -21.29 22.03 -3.83
C GLN A 320 -19.83 22.45 -3.97
N ARG A 321 -19.35 23.40 -3.16
CA ARG A 321 -18.00 23.92 -3.21
C ARG A 321 -17.56 24.42 -1.83
N LEU A 322 -16.52 23.82 -1.30
CA LEU A 322 -15.88 24.19 -0.06
C LEU A 322 -14.43 24.60 -0.35
N ASP A 323 -14.03 25.72 0.22
CA ASP A 323 -12.65 26.18 0.23
C ASP A 323 -12.15 26.15 1.69
N TYR A 324 -11.05 25.47 1.96
CA TYR A 324 -10.39 25.55 3.26
C TYR A 324 -9.60 26.86 3.31
N THR A 325 -10.00 27.78 4.18
CA THR A 325 -9.46 29.14 4.20
C THR A 325 -9.51 29.75 5.59
N ALA A 326 -8.77 30.84 5.77
CA ALA A 326 -8.79 31.66 6.96
C ALA A 326 -9.64 32.94 6.70
N LEU A 327 -10.54 33.25 7.64
CA LEU A 327 -11.34 34.48 7.63
C LEU A 327 -11.07 35.30 8.91
N GLY A 328 -10.87 36.60 8.75
CA GLY A 328 -10.66 37.47 9.89
C GLY A 328 -10.02 38.82 9.55
N SER A 329 -9.94 39.69 10.57
CA SER A 329 -9.30 40.98 10.47
C SER A 329 -7.81 40.90 10.03
N PRO A 330 -7.00 39.92 10.49
CA PRO A 330 -5.61 39.77 10.03
C PRO A 330 -5.48 39.50 8.53
N VAL A 331 -6.40 38.74 7.95
CA VAL A 331 -6.42 38.46 6.49
C VAL A 331 -6.58 39.75 5.69
N ASN A 332 -7.58 40.58 6.08
CA ASN A 332 -7.81 41.86 5.48
C ASN A 332 -6.62 42.83 5.68
N LEU A 333 -6.02 42.78 6.87
CA LEU A 333 -4.87 43.63 7.20
C LEU A 333 -3.66 43.25 6.35
N ALA A 334 -3.31 41.96 6.25
CA ALA A 334 -2.20 41.49 5.41
C ALA A 334 -2.36 41.89 3.93
N ALA A 335 -3.56 41.75 3.38
CA ALA A 335 -3.88 42.21 2.03
C ALA A 335 -3.73 43.75 1.87
N ARG A 336 -4.08 44.54 2.89
CA ARG A 336 -3.89 45.99 2.87
C ARG A 336 -2.41 46.38 2.99
N LEU A 337 -1.66 45.73 3.85
CA LEU A 337 -0.20 45.97 3.96
C LEU A 337 0.48 45.66 2.62
N GLN A 338 0.12 44.55 1.99
CA GLN A 338 0.60 44.20 0.66
C GLN A 338 0.30 45.34 -0.36
N SER A 339 -0.93 45.85 -0.38
CA SER A 339 -1.35 46.88 -1.37
C SER A 339 -0.60 48.20 -1.29
N ILE A 340 -0.12 48.56 -0.09
CA ILE A 340 0.62 49.84 0.17
C ILE A 340 2.13 49.63 0.23
N ALA A 341 2.59 48.36 0.21
CA ALA A 341 4.01 48.07 0.24
C ALA A 341 4.72 48.64 -1.02
N PRO A 342 5.90 49.25 -0.85
CA PRO A 342 6.75 49.57 -1.97
C PRO A 342 7.16 48.31 -2.76
N ASN A 343 7.63 48.52 -3.99
CA ASN A 343 8.09 47.41 -4.84
C ASN A 343 9.24 46.64 -4.15
N ASN A 344 9.13 45.34 -4.13
CA ASN A 344 10.09 44.39 -3.53
C ASN A 344 10.27 44.58 -2.01
N GLU A 345 9.28 45.16 -1.33
CA GLU A 345 9.33 45.36 0.11
C GLU A 345 8.25 44.52 0.82
N ILE A 346 8.55 44.23 2.11
CA ILE A 346 7.72 43.42 2.99
C ILE A 346 7.26 44.31 4.14
N LEU A 347 5.94 44.51 4.25
CA LEU A 347 5.35 45.25 5.35
C LEU A 347 4.69 44.29 6.33
N VAL A 348 4.92 44.54 7.64
CA VAL A 348 4.36 43.71 8.70
C VAL A 348 3.56 44.55 9.70
N SER A 349 2.54 43.94 10.31
CA SER A 349 1.78 44.56 11.41
C SER A 349 2.59 44.57 12.71
N GLU A 350 2.27 45.48 13.66
CA GLU A 350 2.89 45.54 14.98
C GLU A 350 2.81 44.19 15.74
N PRO A 351 1.70 43.43 15.75
CA PRO A 351 1.67 42.10 16.36
C PRO A 351 2.70 41.13 15.76
N THR A 352 2.86 41.10 14.43
CA THR A 352 3.84 40.29 13.77
C THR A 352 5.25 40.69 14.16
N MET A 353 5.55 42.00 14.08
CA MET A 353 6.86 42.56 14.46
C MET A 353 7.24 42.15 15.88
N ARG A 354 6.35 42.31 16.86
CA ARG A 354 6.64 41.96 18.26
C ARG A 354 6.96 40.49 18.50
N LEU A 355 6.43 39.59 17.69
CA LEU A 355 6.71 38.16 17.82
C LEU A 355 8.14 37.80 17.36
N VAL A 356 8.74 38.61 16.45
CA VAL A 356 10.01 38.30 15.80
C VAL A 356 11.09 39.39 15.95
N ASP A 357 10.84 40.39 16.81
CA ASP A 357 11.68 41.59 17.01
C ASP A 357 13.16 41.26 17.39
N GLY A 358 13.37 40.15 18.07
CA GLY A 358 14.75 39.74 18.48
C GLY A 358 15.57 39.15 17.32
N ASP A 359 14.97 38.75 16.22
CA ASP A 359 15.61 38.00 15.15
C ASP A 359 15.64 38.76 13.80
N VAL A 360 14.80 39.79 13.65
CA VAL A 360 14.57 40.50 12.39
C VAL A 360 14.78 42.00 12.58
N GLU A 361 15.49 42.66 11.68
CA GLU A 361 15.67 44.09 11.65
C GLU A 361 14.45 44.76 10.96
N PHE A 362 13.87 45.75 11.66
CA PHE A 362 12.70 46.49 11.20
C PHE A 362 12.97 47.97 11.10
N LEU A 363 12.41 48.61 10.06
CA LEU A 363 12.27 50.06 10.03
C LEU A 363 10.78 50.45 10.26
N PRO A 364 10.49 51.43 11.13
CA PRO A 364 9.18 52.01 11.19
C PRO A 364 8.78 52.54 9.81
N PHE A 365 7.61 52.12 9.30
CA PHE A 365 7.15 52.58 7.99
C PHE A 365 6.22 53.78 8.14
N ASP A 366 5.01 53.57 8.65
CA ASP A 366 4.02 54.62 8.87
C ASP A 366 2.88 54.10 9.75
N GLU A 367 2.02 55.01 10.23
CA GLU A 367 0.74 54.65 10.81
C GLU A 367 -0.34 54.75 9.75
N ILE A 368 -1.05 53.65 9.52
CA ILE A 368 -2.11 53.58 8.52
C ILE A 368 -3.46 53.34 9.22
N THR A 369 -4.52 53.91 8.66
CA THR A 369 -5.88 53.57 9.06
C THR A 369 -6.58 52.85 7.90
N PRO A 370 -6.42 51.49 7.78
CA PRO A 370 -7.01 50.76 6.68
C PRO A 370 -8.53 50.80 6.72
N LYS A 371 -9.19 50.80 5.55
CA LYS A 371 -10.66 50.79 5.48
C LYS A 371 -11.22 49.60 6.29
N GLY A 372 -12.12 49.87 7.24
CA GLY A 372 -12.69 48.87 8.14
C GLY A 372 -12.00 48.77 9.49
N PHE A 373 -10.94 49.52 9.75
CA PHE A 373 -10.30 49.64 11.04
C PHE A 373 -10.62 51.01 11.67
N SER A 374 -10.99 51.00 12.96
CA SER A 374 -11.38 52.21 13.68
C SER A 374 -10.21 52.97 14.33
N ARG A 375 -8.99 52.38 14.30
CA ARG A 375 -7.78 52.95 14.91
C ARG A 375 -6.60 52.84 13.95
N PRO A 376 -5.64 53.79 14.02
CA PRO A 376 -4.37 53.69 13.32
C PRO A 376 -3.62 52.42 13.75
N ILE A 377 -2.96 51.80 12.80
CA ILE A 377 -2.13 50.60 12.99
C ILE A 377 -0.71 50.96 12.61
N LYS A 378 0.24 50.66 13.49
CA LYS A 378 1.67 50.81 13.23
C LYS A 378 2.12 49.71 12.30
N VAL A 379 2.88 50.11 11.30
CA VAL A 379 3.41 49.24 10.25
C VAL A 379 4.94 49.32 10.23
N TYR A 380 5.54 48.21 10.02
CA TYR A 380 7.01 48.08 9.97
C TYR A 380 7.43 47.43 8.66
N GLN A 381 8.57 47.86 8.16
CA GLN A 381 9.19 47.28 6.96
C GLN A 381 10.31 46.32 7.36
N VAL A 382 10.30 45.10 6.84
CA VAL A 382 11.35 44.11 7.04
C VAL A 382 12.59 44.48 6.24
N GLN A 383 13.71 44.65 6.91
CA GLN A 383 14.98 44.85 6.25
C GLN A 383 15.68 43.52 5.98
N ASP A 384 16.20 42.88 7.02
CA ASP A 384 16.88 41.59 6.92
C ASP A 384 16.89 40.90 8.29
N PHE A 385 17.40 39.68 8.34
CA PHE A 385 17.65 38.97 9.60
C PHE A 385 18.92 39.48 10.28
N HIS A 386 18.91 39.58 11.62
CA HIS A 386 20.12 39.77 12.36
C HIS A 386 21.11 38.63 12.15
N SER A 387 22.26 38.90 11.55
CA SER A 387 23.22 37.89 11.11
C SER A 387 23.68 36.91 12.19
N GLU A 388 23.72 37.37 13.46
CA GLU A 388 24.09 36.54 14.62
C GLU A 388 22.93 35.65 15.08
N ALA A 389 21.69 36.16 15.12
CA ALA A 389 20.52 35.42 15.53
C ALA A 389 20.20 34.29 14.53
N HIS A 390 20.34 34.56 13.23
CA HIS A 390 20.10 33.56 12.18
C HIS A 390 21.17 32.46 12.19
N ARG A 391 22.42 32.80 12.50
CA ARG A 391 23.54 31.85 12.66
C ARG A 391 23.36 30.96 13.88
N ASN A 392 22.92 31.53 15.00
CA ASN A 392 22.63 30.80 16.25
C ASN A 392 21.40 29.86 16.12
N ARG A 393 20.42 30.19 15.30
CA ARG A 393 19.26 29.33 15.03
C ARG A 393 19.64 28.12 14.18
N ARG A 394 20.52 28.29 13.17
CA ARG A 394 21.11 27.17 12.41
C ARG A 394 21.99 26.27 13.27
N GLN A 395 22.71 26.82 14.24
CA GLN A 395 23.55 26.05 15.17
C GLN A 395 22.75 25.23 16.18
N ARG A 396 21.48 25.61 16.49
CA ARG A 396 20.61 24.83 17.37
C ARG A 396 20.15 23.50 16.74
N LEU A 397 20.36 23.32 15.47
CA LEU A 397 20.03 22.07 14.73
C LEU A 397 21.27 21.26 14.40
N SER A 398 22.42 21.58 15.00
CA SER A 398 23.60 20.71 15.00
C SER A 398 23.66 19.94 16.32
N HIS A 399 23.79 18.64 16.26
CA HIS A 399 24.01 17.79 17.43
C HIS A 399 25.39 17.18 17.35
N GLN A 400 26.23 17.49 18.35
CA GLN A 400 27.56 16.90 18.51
C GLN A 400 27.50 15.85 19.61
N GLY A 401 27.43 14.57 19.21
CA GLY A 401 27.53 13.43 20.11
C GLY A 401 28.98 13.01 20.34
N GLN A 402 29.20 11.98 21.16
CA GLN A 402 30.54 11.46 21.41
C GLN A 402 31.20 10.82 20.18
N ASN A 403 30.41 10.22 19.29
CA ASN A 403 30.90 9.46 18.14
C ASN A 403 30.32 9.94 16.80
N ILE A 404 29.33 10.84 16.82
CA ILE A 404 28.71 11.37 15.61
C ILE A 404 28.47 12.88 15.74
N GLU A 405 28.60 13.57 14.63
CA GLU A 405 28.16 14.96 14.49
C GLU A 405 27.05 14.97 13.42
N VAL A 406 25.88 15.53 13.77
CA VAL A 406 24.75 15.68 12.86
C VAL A 406 24.53 17.15 12.61
N ASN A 407 24.75 17.60 11.38
CA ASN A 407 24.45 18.96 10.93
C ASN A 407 23.23 18.94 10.01
N VAL A 408 22.13 19.50 10.46
CA VAL A 408 20.92 19.60 9.65
C VAL A 408 21.08 20.76 8.66
N LEU A 409 21.24 20.42 7.38
CA LEU A 409 21.48 21.39 6.31
C LEU A 409 20.20 22.17 5.94
N ASN A 410 19.04 21.54 6.12
CA ASN A 410 17.75 22.17 5.89
C ASN A 410 16.84 21.94 7.10
N SER A 411 16.68 22.96 7.92
CA SER A 411 15.85 22.92 9.13
C SER A 411 14.34 23.00 8.85
N SER A 412 13.95 23.36 7.63
CA SER A 412 12.55 23.51 7.25
C SER A 412 11.83 22.15 7.11
N ASP A 413 12.57 21.05 6.96
CA ASP A 413 12.01 19.71 6.84
C ASP A 413 12.66 18.73 7.84
N ILE A 414 12.38 18.95 9.12
CA ILE A 414 12.82 18.03 10.19
C ILE A 414 12.30 16.61 9.97
N ARG A 415 11.16 16.42 9.29
CA ARG A 415 10.62 15.08 8.99
C ARG A 415 11.47 14.36 7.95
N ALA A 416 11.92 15.06 6.91
CA ALA A 416 12.87 14.49 5.95
C ALA A 416 14.19 14.15 6.62
N VAL A 417 14.70 15.02 7.49
CA VAL A 417 15.93 14.76 8.28
C VAL A 417 15.76 13.54 9.20
N ILE A 418 14.61 13.39 9.86
CA ILE A 418 14.33 12.21 10.69
C ILE A 418 14.25 10.94 9.83
N LEU A 419 13.71 11.03 8.62
CA LEU A 419 13.66 9.91 7.67
C LEU A 419 15.06 9.52 7.20
N GLU A 420 15.90 10.49 6.83
CA GLU A 420 17.30 10.25 6.45
C GLU A 420 18.11 9.64 7.60
N LEU A 421 17.92 10.12 8.84
CA LEU A 421 18.59 9.55 10.02
C LEU A 421 18.13 8.11 10.28
N ARG A 422 16.86 7.77 10.07
CA ARG A 422 16.36 6.39 10.17
C ARG A 422 16.93 5.50 9.06
N GLN A 423 17.01 5.98 7.84
CA GLN A 423 17.62 5.25 6.73
C GLN A 423 19.11 4.97 6.99
N LEU A 424 19.85 5.97 7.51
CA LEU A 424 21.23 5.79 7.93
C LEU A 424 21.34 4.77 9.06
N GLN A 425 20.44 4.80 10.04
CA GLN A 425 20.41 3.82 11.12
C GLN A 425 20.21 2.40 10.57
N GLU A 426 19.22 2.18 9.72
CA GLU A 426 18.95 0.88 9.09
C GLU A 426 20.13 0.39 8.24
N GLU A 427 20.78 1.31 7.50
CA GLU A 427 21.98 0.97 6.71
C GLU A 427 23.15 0.51 7.60
N TYR A 428 23.38 1.15 8.74
CA TYR A 428 24.44 0.76 9.66
C TYR A 428 24.09 -0.50 10.45
N GLU A 429 22.82 -0.73 10.81
CA GLU A 429 22.35 -1.95 11.43
C GLU A 429 22.53 -3.15 10.48
N SER A 430 22.21 -3.02 9.19
CA SER A 430 22.44 -4.07 8.20
C SER A 430 23.94 -4.41 8.01
N LYS A 431 24.80 -3.40 8.06
CA LYS A 431 26.27 -3.60 8.01
C LYS A 431 26.83 -4.30 9.25
N LEU A 432 26.15 -4.20 10.40
CA LEU A 432 26.52 -4.93 11.61
C LEU A 432 26.09 -6.41 11.54
N GLU A 433 24.97 -6.70 10.85
CA GLU A 433 24.48 -8.07 10.64
C GLU A 433 25.29 -8.84 9.57
N ASP A 434 25.78 -8.17 8.54
CA ASP A 434 26.56 -8.77 7.44
C ASP A 434 28.07 -8.89 7.70
N GLY A 435 28.58 -8.38 8.81
CA GLY A 435 30.02 -8.36 9.12
C GLY A 435 30.50 -9.58 9.91
N PRO A 436 31.69 -10.16 9.62
CA PRO A 436 32.22 -11.35 10.30
C PRO A 436 32.76 -11.08 11.73
N SER A 437 32.17 -10.17 12.50
CA SER A 437 32.71 -9.72 13.80
C SER A 437 31.69 -9.27 14.84
N ALA A 438 30.47 -9.87 14.86
CA ALA A 438 29.52 -9.62 15.95
C ALA A 438 30.03 -10.09 17.35
N GLU A 439 31.06 -10.90 17.40
CA GLU A 439 31.62 -11.43 18.67
C GLU A 439 32.65 -10.51 19.35
N LYS A 440 33.17 -9.48 18.71
CA LYS A 440 34.24 -8.62 19.32
C LYS A 440 33.71 -7.38 20.05
N PHE A 441 32.46 -6.99 19.88
CA PHE A 441 31.88 -5.78 20.51
C PHE A 441 31.12 -6.01 21.80
N LEU A 442 30.95 -7.28 22.23
CA LEU A 442 30.20 -7.64 23.45
C LEU A 442 31.10 -7.99 24.67
N VAL A 443 32.41 -7.82 24.60
CA VAL A 443 33.35 -8.23 25.69
C VAL A 443 34.02 -7.05 26.41
N GLU A 444 33.70 -5.78 26.12
CA GLU A 444 34.16 -4.65 26.94
C GLU A 444 32.96 -3.81 27.42
N ARG A 445 32.30 -4.32 28.46
CA ARG A 445 31.60 -3.56 29.50
C ARG A 445 31.78 -4.22 30.85
#